data_49a613bc78f39d138dfa0068529ea44d
#
_entry.id   49a613bc78f39d138dfa0068529ea44d
#
_cell.length_a   1.000
_cell.length_b   1.000
_cell.length_c   1.000
_cell.angle_alpha   90.00
_cell.angle_beta   90.00
_cell.angle_gamma   90.00
#
_symmetry.space_group_name_H-M   'P 1'
#
loop_
_entity.id
_entity.type
_entity.pdbx_description
1 polymer ?
#
loop_
_entity_poly.entity_id
_entity_poly.type
_entity_poly.pdbx_seq_one_letter_code
_entity_poly.pdbx_strand_id
1 'polypeptide(L)'
;FMGLVGSEMCIRDSFNLIDDRGNEFLPDQFKGKWNILFFGFTYCPDICPLTMKQLSDVKEALSENSNKMRVFLVSVDPDRDKPENLRIYLNNFDDEFQGLTGEIDQIYKFSTQVNAPFFPVVNSKEPNYTVDHSGSLVVINPEAQYAGFFRAPHDTNKISKALASLLN
;
A
#
# COMPACT_ATOMS: atom_id res chain seq x y z
N PHE A 1 0.75 16.33 1.86
CA PHE A 1 -0.32 15.56 2.48
C PHE A 1 -1.65 16.23 2.21
N MET A 2 -2.47 15.59 1.43
CA MET A 2 -3.77 16.16 1.08
C MET A 2 -4.86 15.35 1.77
N GLY A 3 -5.38 15.91 2.85
CA GLY A 3 -6.63 15.47 3.43
C GLY A 3 -6.52 14.47 4.55
N LEU A 4 -6.35 15.00 5.75
CA LEU A 4 -7.05 14.41 6.88
C LEU A 4 -8.54 14.59 6.58
N VAL A 5 -9.19 13.51 6.24
CA VAL A 5 -10.65 13.53 6.13
C VAL A 5 -11.16 13.69 7.55
N GLY A 6 -11.87 14.78 7.83
CA GLY A 6 -12.36 15.11 9.17
C GLY A 6 -13.43 14.18 9.74
N SER A 7 -13.72 13.07 9.07
CA SER A 7 -14.46 11.94 9.62
C SER A 7 -13.65 10.70 9.33
N GLU A 8 -12.98 10.21 10.34
CA GLU A 8 -12.21 9.00 10.30
C GLU A 8 -13.15 7.84 9.96
N MET A 9 -13.06 7.36 8.70
CA MET A 9 -13.83 6.20 8.28
C MET A 9 -13.12 4.93 8.74
N CYS A 10 -13.72 4.24 9.70
CA CYS A 10 -13.33 2.90 10.08
C CYS A 10 -13.35 1.98 8.85
N ILE A 11 -12.24 1.33 8.58
CA ILE A 11 -12.19 0.21 7.63
C ILE A 11 -12.80 -0.98 8.35
N ARG A 12 -14.13 -0.94 8.51
CA ARG A 12 -14.83 -1.91 9.38
C ARG A 12 -15.19 -3.20 8.71
N ASP A 13 -15.40 -3.19 7.41
CA ASP A 13 -16.04 -4.34 6.82
C ASP A 13 -15.26 -4.94 5.70
N SER A 14 -14.86 -6.10 6.03
CA SER A 14 -15.03 -7.26 5.20
C SER A 14 -14.26 -7.23 3.91
N PHE A 15 -12.96 -7.02 4.00
CA PHE A 15 -12.09 -7.64 3.02
C PHE A 15 -11.29 -8.74 3.72
N ASN A 16 -10.96 -9.77 2.96
CA ASN A 16 -10.05 -10.81 3.38
C ASN A 16 -8.93 -10.85 2.35
N LEU A 17 -7.74 -10.40 2.74
CA LEU A 17 -6.57 -10.41 1.90
C LEU A 17 -5.59 -11.49 2.37
N ILE A 18 -4.52 -11.67 1.62
CA ILE A 18 -3.44 -12.61 1.92
C ILE A 18 -2.14 -11.82 1.95
N ASP A 19 -1.34 -12.00 2.99
CA ASP A 19 -0.04 -11.36 3.07
C ASP A 19 1.02 -12.09 2.22
N ASP A 20 2.19 -11.52 2.12
CA ASP A 20 3.30 -12.07 1.33
C ASP A 20 3.95 -13.32 1.93
N ARG A 21 3.42 -13.82 3.02
CA ARG A 21 3.78 -15.11 3.65
C ARG A 21 2.68 -16.15 3.50
N GLY A 22 1.58 -15.80 2.83
CA GLY A 22 0.45 -16.69 2.61
C GLY A 22 -0.56 -16.74 3.74
N ASN A 23 -0.46 -15.84 4.72
CA ASN A 23 -1.39 -15.76 5.83
C ASN A 23 -2.56 -14.85 5.53
N GLU A 24 -3.71 -15.15 6.13
CA GLU A 24 -4.89 -14.29 6.06
C GLU A 24 -4.59 -12.92 6.68
N PHE A 25 -5.04 -11.87 6.01
CA PHE A 25 -4.88 -10.50 6.48
C PHE A 25 -6.24 -9.79 6.53
N LEU A 26 -6.69 -9.49 7.73
CA LEU A 26 -7.96 -8.85 8.02
C LEU A 26 -7.78 -7.37 8.41
N PRO A 27 -8.83 -6.54 8.32
CA PRO A 27 -8.73 -5.11 8.65
C PRO A 27 -8.13 -4.80 10.02
N ASP A 28 -8.42 -5.58 11.02
CA ASP A 28 -7.90 -5.38 12.38
C ASP A 28 -6.37 -5.46 12.48
N GLN A 29 -5.73 -6.09 11.50
CA GLN A 29 -4.27 -6.21 11.48
C GLN A 29 -3.56 -4.90 11.15
N PHE A 30 -4.28 -3.89 10.67
CA PHE A 30 -3.74 -2.55 10.53
C PHE A 30 -3.57 -1.81 11.86
N LYS A 31 -4.17 -2.29 12.94
CA LYS A 31 -4.08 -1.65 14.25
C LYS A 31 -2.66 -1.64 14.83
N GLY A 32 -2.38 -0.63 15.62
CA GLY A 32 -1.16 -0.52 16.42
C GLY A 32 -0.05 0.32 15.82
N LYS A 33 -0.06 0.55 14.50
CA LYS A 33 0.93 1.39 13.82
C LYS A 33 0.26 2.21 12.71
N TRP A 34 0.93 3.26 12.28
CA TRP A 34 0.58 3.96 11.05
C TRP A 34 0.92 3.08 9.86
N ASN A 35 0.06 3.07 8.86
CA ASN A 35 0.22 2.20 7.69
C ASN A 35 0.19 3.06 6.42
N ILE A 36 1.21 2.91 5.59
CA ILE A 36 1.34 3.58 4.31
C ILE A 36 1.18 2.53 3.23
N LEU A 37 0.19 2.70 2.36
CA LEU A 37 -0.16 1.71 1.35
C LEU A 37 0.01 2.30 -0.04
N PHE A 38 0.60 1.52 -0.92
CA PHE A 38 0.64 1.79 -2.35
C PHE A 38 -0.03 0.64 -3.10
N PHE A 39 -1.00 0.98 -3.93
CA PHE A 39 -1.66 0.00 -4.81
C PHE A 39 -0.89 -0.05 -6.12
N GLY A 40 -0.28 -1.19 -6.39
CA GLY A 40 0.58 -1.36 -7.55
C GLY A 40 0.72 -2.83 -7.93
N PHE A 41 1.70 -3.15 -8.73
CA PHE A 41 1.98 -4.53 -9.13
C PHE A 41 3.46 -4.69 -9.52
N THR A 42 3.99 -5.92 -9.34
CA THR A 42 5.44 -6.15 -9.50
C THR A 42 5.91 -6.06 -10.96
N TYR A 43 5.03 -6.29 -11.89
CA TYR A 43 5.33 -6.20 -13.33
C TYR A 43 5.28 -4.76 -13.89
N CYS A 44 4.96 -3.78 -13.04
CA CYS A 44 5.00 -2.38 -13.43
C CYS A 44 6.46 -1.96 -13.66
N PRO A 45 6.83 -1.45 -14.85
CA PRO A 45 8.23 -1.21 -15.18
C PRO A 45 8.78 0.10 -14.62
N ASP A 46 7.95 1.01 -14.15
CA ASP A 46 8.35 2.40 -13.90
C ASP A 46 7.90 2.93 -12.54
N ILE A 47 6.62 3.26 -12.39
CA ILE A 47 6.15 4.01 -11.22
C ILE A 47 6.19 3.21 -9.91
N CYS A 48 5.93 1.90 -9.95
CA CYS A 48 5.92 1.08 -8.74
C CYS A 48 7.30 0.93 -8.10
N PRO A 49 8.37 0.55 -8.86
CA PRO A 49 9.70 0.48 -8.25
C PRO A 49 10.21 1.85 -7.79
N LEU A 50 9.88 2.92 -8.51
CA LEU A 50 10.23 4.28 -8.09
C LEU A 50 9.56 4.63 -6.76
N THR A 51 8.27 4.36 -6.62
CA THR A 51 7.52 4.65 -5.40
C THR A 51 8.03 3.81 -4.23
N MET A 52 8.32 2.53 -4.44
CA MET A 52 8.88 1.67 -3.38
C MET A 52 10.23 2.18 -2.91
N LYS A 53 11.10 2.61 -3.82
CA LYS A 53 12.39 3.20 -3.47
C LYS A 53 12.21 4.50 -2.68
N GLN A 54 11.30 5.36 -3.10
CA GLN A 54 10.99 6.60 -2.37
C GLN A 54 10.49 6.31 -0.95
N LEU A 55 9.67 5.28 -0.76
CA LEU A 55 9.22 4.88 0.57
C LEU A 55 10.34 4.31 1.43
N SER A 56 11.28 3.60 0.83
CA SER A 56 12.51 3.17 1.52
C SER A 56 13.31 4.38 2.02
N ASP A 57 13.48 5.39 1.18
CA ASP A 57 14.19 6.62 1.53
C ASP A 57 13.45 7.41 2.63
N VAL A 58 12.12 7.44 2.58
CA VAL A 58 11.28 8.06 3.63
C VAL A 58 11.50 7.36 4.97
N LYS A 59 11.49 6.03 4.96
CA LYS A 59 11.70 5.24 6.17
C LYS A 59 13.08 5.51 6.78
N GLU A 60 14.11 5.58 5.94
CA GLU A 60 15.46 5.92 6.39
C GLU A 60 15.53 7.33 6.98
N ALA A 61 14.88 8.30 6.35
CA ALA A 61 14.83 9.68 6.83
C ALA A 61 14.12 9.82 8.19
N LEU A 62 13.15 8.95 8.49
CA LEU A 62 12.42 8.95 9.76
C LEU A 62 13.20 8.31 10.92
N SER A 63 14.27 7.59 10.61
CA SER A 63 15.14 6.93 11.61
C SER A 63 14.34 6.10 12.63
N GLU A 64 14.54 6.35 13.92
CA GLU A 64 13.88 5.60 15.00
C GLU A 64 12.35 5.69 14.95
N ASN A 65 11.79 6.80 14.46
CA ASN A 65 10.34 6.95 14.33
C ASN A 65 9.74 6.00 13.28
N SER A 66 10.56 5.45 12.40
CA SER A 66 10.09 4.51 11.38
C SER A 66 9.49 3.23 11.97
N ASN A 67 9.84 2.89 13.21
CA ASN A 67 9.28 1.71 13.89
C ASN A 67 7.78 1.87 14.23
N LYS A 68 7.25 3.09 14.15
CA LYS A 68 5.84 3.40 14.39
C LYS A 68 4.98 3.29 13.14
N MET A 69 5.58 2.93 12.01
CA MET A 69 4.89 2.80 10.74
C MET A 69 5.20 1.48 10.05
N ARG A 70 4.31 1.10 9.15
CA ARG A 70 4.48 -0.04 8.24
C ARG A 70 4.19 0.42 6.82
N VAL A 71 4.87 -0.19 5.86
CA VAL A 71 4.68 0.07 4.43
C VAL A 71 4.14 -1.19 3.78
N PHE A 72 3.09 -1.03 2.97
CA PHE A 72 2.44 -2.12 2.25
C PHE A 72 2.40 -1.82 0.76
N LEU A 73 2.73 -2.82 -0.04
CA LEU A 73 2.36 -2.88 -1.44
C LEU A 73 1.12 -3.76 -1.56
N VAL A 74 -0.01 -3.19 -1.95
CA VAL A 74 -1.23 -3.94 -2.21
C VAL A 74 -1.29 -4.22 -3.71
N SER A 75 -1.18 -5.48 -4.09
CA SER A 75 -1.18 -5.85 -5.50
C SER A 75 -2.56 -5.68 -6.12
N VAL A 76 -2.60 -5.02 -7.27
CA VAL A 76 -3.81 -4.92 -8.12
C VAL A 76 -3.82 -5.96 -9.24
N ASP A 77 -2.87 -6.90 -9.20
CA ASP A 77 -2.67 -7.93 -10.22
C ASP A 77 -2.42 -9.30 -9.56
N PRO A 78 -3.44 -9.86 -8.89
CA PRO A 78 -3.26 -11.11 -8.16
C PRO A 78 -2.98 -12.33 -9.03
N ASP A 79 -3.23 -12.25 -10.33
CA ASP A 79 -2.93 -13.34 -11.25
C ASP A 79 -1.42 -13.55 -11.38
N ARG A 80 -0.65 -12.48 -11.48
CA ARG A 80 0.82 -12.53 -11.58
C ARG A 80 1.51 -12.40 -10.22
N ASP A 81 0.96 -11.61 -9.31
CA ASP A 81 1.58 -11.30 -8.02
C ASP A 81 1.12 -12.29 -6.94
N LYS A 82 1.80 -13.41 -6.86
CA LYS A 82 1.59 -14.38 -5.77
C LYS A 82 2.37 -13.95 -4.53
N PRO A 83 2.03 -14.44 -3.34
CA PRO A 83 2.72 -14.05 -2.10
C PRO A 83 4.24 -14.12 -2.18
N GLU A 84 4.78 -15.20 -2.73
CA GLU A 84 6.22 -15.39 -2.85
C GLU A 84 6.87 -14.35 -3.76
N ASN A 85 6.19 -14.00 -4.86
CA ASN A 85 6.68 -12.98 -5.80
C ASN A 85 6.71 -11.59 -5.15
N LEU A 86 5.68 -11.27 -4.37
CA LEU A 86 5.63 -10.02 -3.60
C LEU A 86 6.79 -9.94 -2.60
N ARG A 87 7.06 -11.04 -1.89
CA ARG A 87 8.15 -11.06 -0.90
C ARG A 87 9.51 -10.85 -1.56
N ILE A 88 9.78 -11.54 -2.66
CA ILE A 88 11.03 -11.38 -3.42
C ILE A 88 11.18 -9.95 -3.93
N TYR A 89 10.13 -9.39 -4.50
CA TYR A 89 10.12 -8.03 -5.03
C TYR A 89 10.42 -7.00 -3.94
N LEU A 90 9.73 -7.09 -2.80
CA LEU A 90 9.86 -6.12 -1.70
C LEU A 90 11.20 -6.19 -1.00
N ASN A 91 11.85 -7.35 -0.96
CA ASN A 91 13.19 -7.49 -0.39
C ASN A 91 14.25 -6.64 -1.11
N ASN A 92 13.99 -6.22 -2.34
CA ASN A 92 14.87 -5.29 -3.06
C ASN A 92 14.84 -3.87 -2.51
N PHE A 93 13.85 -3.54 -1.69
CA PHE A 93 13.64 -2.18 -1.16
C PHE A 93 13.83 -2.13 0.35
N ASP A 94 13.15 -3.01 1.09
CA ASP A 94 13.24 -3.08 2.55
C ASP A 94 12.63 -4.41 3.03
N ASP A 95 13.34 -5.10 3.90
CA ASP A 95 12.90 -6.41 4.43
C ASP A 95 11.62 -6.33 5.28
N GLU A 96 11.31 -5.16 5.81
CA GLU A 96 10.12 -4.94 6.64
C GLU A 96 8.89 -4.52 5.83
N PHE A 97 9.05 -4.20 4.55
CA PHE A 97 7.91 -3.92 3.68
C PHE A 97 7.07 -5.18 3.52
N GLN A 98 5.76 -5.00 3.49
CA GLN A 98 4.82 -6.10 3.41
C GLN A 98 4.01 -6.03 2.13
N GLY A 99 3.71 -7.20 1.56
CA GLY A 99 2.85 -7.31 0.40
C GLY A 99 1.48 -7.84 0.78
N LEU A 100 0.46 -7.35 0.12
CA LEU A 100 -0.91 -7.85 0.25
C LEU A 100 -1.44 -8.20 -1.13
N THR A 101 -2.11 -9.33 -1.22
CA THR A 101 -2.80 -9.81 -2.41
C THR A 101 -4.09 -10.52 -2.00
N GLY A 102 -4.76 -11.20 -2.88
CA GLY A 102 -5.97 -11.95 -2.59
C GLY A 102 -6.84 -12.11 -3.81
N GLU A 103 -8.10 -12.44 -3.61
CA GLU A 103 -9.08 -12.47 -4.69
C GLU A 103 -9.34 -11.05 -5.20
N ILE A 104 -9.50 -10.90 -6.50
CA ILE A 104 -9.63 -9.58 -7.14
C ILE A 104 -10.81 -8.77 -6.60
N ASP A 105 -11.91 -9.41 -6.27
CA ASP A 105 -13.08 -8.75 -5.68
C ASP A 105 -12.78 -8.19 -4.29
N GLN A 106 -11.97 -8.87 -3.50
CA GLN A 106 -11.56 -8.42 -2.16
C GLN A 106 -10.60 -7.24 -2.25
N ILE A 107 -9.65 -7.29 -3.18
CA ILE A 107 -8.73 -6.18 -3.44
C ILE A 107 -9.49 -4.95 -3.92
N TYR A 108 -10.42 -5.13 -4.85
CA TYR A 108 -11.26 -4.05 -5.38
C TYR A 108 -12.09 -3.40 -4.27
N LYS A 109 -12.70 -4.21 -3.42
CA LYS A 109 -13.49 -3.75 -2.28
C LYS A 109 -12.65 -2.90 -1.32
N PHE A 110 -11.45 -3.36 -0.98
CA PHE A 110 -10.53 -2.62 -0.13
C PHE A 110 -10.11 -1.30 -0.79
N SER A 111 -9.71 -1.34 -2.05
CA SER A 111 -9.28 -0.15 -2.78
C SER A 111 -10.35 0.94 -2.81
N THR A 112 -11.61 0.54 -2.97
CA THR A 112 -12.75 1.45 -2.98
C THR A 112 -12.94 2.10 -1.61
N GLN A 113 -12.77 1.35 -0.52
CA GLN A 113 -12.90 1.89 0.83
C GLN A 113 -11.86 2.95 1.17
N VAL A 114 -10.68 2.86 0.58
CA VAL A 114 -9.57 3.79 0.85
C VAL A 114 -9.33 4.77 -0.30
N ASN A 115 -10.30 4.93 -1.19
CA ASN A 115 -10.24 5.87 -2.31
C ASN A 115 -9.00 5.70 -3.21
N ALA A 116 -8.59 4.47 -3.44
CA ALA A 116 -7.46 4.11 -4.31
C ALA A 116 -7.93 3.24 -5.48
N PRO A 117 -8.74 3.81 -6.41
CA PRO A 117 -9.36 3.00 -7.46
C PRO A 117 -8.33 2.42 -8.43
N PHE A 118 -8.66 1.26 -8.94
CA PHE A 118 -7.96 0.63 -10.06
C PHE A 118 -8.96 -0.05 -10.98
N PHE A 119 -8.51 -0.37 -12.19
CA PHE A 119 -9.34 -1.05 -13.18
C PHE A 119 -8.84 -2.48 -13.35
N PRO A 120 -9.55 -3.47 -12.78
CA PRO A 120 -9.13 -4.87 -12.89
C PRO A 120 -9.05 -5.32 -14.34
N VAL A 121 -7.99 -6.04 -14.68
CA VAL A 121 -7.89 -6.71 -15.97
C VAL A 121 -8.52 -8.09 -15.84
N VAL A 122 -9.57 -8.33 -16.63
CA VAL A 122 -10.28 -9.60 -16.65
C VAL A 122 -9.87 -10.35 -17.92
N ASN A 123 -9.36 -11.56 -17.74
CA ASN A 123 -9.03 -12.49 -18.84
C ASN A 123 -8.03 -11.92 -19.87
N SER A 124 -7.02 -11.18 -19.42
CA SER A 124 -5.96 -10.76 -20.33
C SER A 124 -5.17 -11.97 -20.84
N LYS A 125 -5.09 -12.10 -22.15
CA LYS A 125 -4.27 -13.13 -22.82
C LYS A 125 -2.85 -12.62 -23.12
N GLU A 126 -2.58 -11.34 -22.87
CA GLU A 126 -1.30 -10.73 -23.16
C GLU A 126 -0.36 -10.86 -21.95
N PRO A 127 0.86 -11.37 -22.12
CA PRO A 127 1.78 -11.56 -20.99
C PRO A 127 2.29 -10.26 -20.40
N ASN A 128 2.22 -9.15 -21.13
CA ASN A 128 2.75 -7.85 -20.71
C ASN A 128 1.64 -6.79 -20.48
N TYR A 129 0.46 -7.23 -20.05
CA TYR A 129 -0.61 -6.27 -19.78
C TYR A 129 -0.27 -5.35 -18.60
N THR A 130 -0.81 -4.14 -18.63
CA THR A 130 -0.71 -3.17 -17.53
C THR A 130 -2.05 -3.03 -16.81
N VAL A 131 -1.99 -2.60 -15.55
CA VAL A 131 -3.19 -2.34 -14.74
C VAL A 131 -3.22 -0.86 -14.38
N ASP A 132 -4.30 -0.18 -14.75
CA ASP A 132 -4.49 1.21 -14.34
C ASP A 132 -4.87 1.27 -12.86
N HIS A 133 -4.11 2.02 -12.09
CA HIS A 133 -4.31 2.15 -10.65
C HIS A 133 -3.97 3.55 -10.17
N SER A 134 -4.45 3.90 -8.97
CA SER A 134 -4.11 5.15 -8.33
C SER A 134 -2.62 5.21 -7.98
N GLY A 135 -1.97 6.34 -8.26
CA GLY A 135 -0.60 6.61 -7.83
C GLY A 135 -0.50 7.17 -6.42
N SER A 136 -1.60 7.32 -5.72
CA SER A 136 -1.63 7.89 -4.36
C SER A 136 -1.09 6.91 -3.32
N LEU A 137 -0.46 7.46 -2.28
CA LEU A 137 -0.10 6.72 -1.08
C LEU A 137 -1.22 6.87 -0.05
N VAL A 138 -1.85 5.78 0.31
CA VAL A 138 -2.94 5.76 1.30
C VAL A 138 -2.35 5.68 2.70
N VAL A 139 -2.93 6.44 3.64
CA VAL A 139 -2.53 6.44 5.04
C VAL A 139 -3.66 5.90 5.90
N ILE A 140 -3.37 4.86 6.67
CA ILE A 140 -4.29 4.27 7.65
C ILE A 140 -3.68 4.47 9.05
N ASN A 141 -4.47 4.98 9.99
CA ASN A 141 -4.00 5.29 11.33
C ASN A 141 -3.91 4.03 12.23
N PRO A 142 -3.34 4.14 13.45
CA PRO A 142 -3.22 2.99 14.36
C PRO A 142 -4.54 2.39 14.85
N GLU A 143 -5.66 3.05 14.62
CA GLU A 143 -7.00 2.55 14.93
C GLU A 143 -7.64 1.82 13.72
N ALA A 144 -6.87 1.55 12.68
CA ALA A 144 -7.33 0.97 11.42
C ALA A 144 -8.39 1.81 10.71
N GLN A 145 -8.20 3.12 10.71
CA GLN A 145 -9.09 4.08 10.05
C GLN A 145 -8.36 4.75 8.89
N TYR A 146 -9.08 5.01 7.81
CA TYR A 146 -8.55 5.79 6.70
C TYR A 146 -8.29 7.21 7.16
N ALA A 147 -7.04 7.64 7.12
CA ALA A 147 -6.61 8.96 7.60
C ALA A 147 -6.40 9.97 6.47
N GLY A 148 -6.07 9.52 5.27
CA GLY A 148 -5.84 10.41 4.14
C GLY A 148 -4.91 9.78 3.10
N PHE A 149 -4.30 10.64 2.27
CA PHE A 149 -3.42 10.16 1.20
C PHE A 149 -2.40 11.21 0.80
N PHE A 150 -1.32 10.77 0.18
CA PHE A 150 -0.38 11.63 -0.53
C PHE A 150 -0.61 11.48 -2.02
N ARG A 151 -0.76 12.59 -2.71
CA ARG A 151 -0.96 12.61 -4.16
C ARG A 151 0.37 12.51 -4.90
N ALA A 152 0.39 11.74 -5.97
CA ALA A 152 1.52 11.74 -6.90
C ALA A 152 1.61 13.09 -7.66
N PRO A 153 2.80 13.55 -8.10
CA PRO A 153 4.10 12.91 -7.89
C PRO A 153 4.60 13.03 -6.45
N HIS A 154 5.35 12.01 -6.00
CA HIS A 154 5.80 11.93 -4.62
C HIS A 154 7.12 12.67 -4.41
N ASP A 155 7.17 13.44 -3.32
CA ASP A 155 8.37 14.12 -2.85
C ASP A 155 8.77 13.53 -1.50
N THR A 156 9.92 12.88 -1.46
CA THR A 156 10.43 12.19 -0.28
C THR A 156 10.54 13.11 0.93
N ASN A 157 10.99 14.35 0.72
CA ASN A 157 11.16 15.32 1.82
C ASN A 157 9.81 15.76 2.39
N LYS A 158 8.84 16.04 1.54
CA LYS A 158 7.49 16.43 1.97
C LYS A 158 6.78 15.32 2.72
N ILE A 159 6.88 14.11 2.20
CA ILE A 159 6.29 12.92 2.84
C ILE A 159 6.94 12.67 4.19
N SER A 160 8.27 12.70 4.26
CA SER A 160 9.01 12.49 5.51
C SER A 160 8.63 13.51 6.58
N LYS A 161 8.51 14.78 6.22
CA LYS A 161 8.10 15.84 7.16
C LYS A 161 6.66 15.63 7.66
N ALA A 162 5.75 15.30 6.76
CA ALA A 162 4.35 15.05 7.13
C ALA A 162 4.23 13.84 8.04
N LEU A 163 4.90 12.75 7.73
CA LEU A 163 4.90 11.54 8.57
C LEU A 163 5.58 11.78 9.91
N ALA A 164 6.69 12.52 9.95
CA ALA A 164 7.35 12.87 11.22
C ALA A 164 6.38 13.59 12.15
N SER A 165 5.54 14.46 11.63
CA SER A 165 4.50 15.14 12.39
C SER A 165 3.42 14.19 12.92
N LEU A 166 3.01 13.21 12.10
CA LEU A 166 2.00 12.21 12.49
C LEU A 166 2.53 11.19 13.50
N LEU A 167 3.82 10.84 13.42
CA LEU A 167 4.44 9.81 14.27
C LEU A 167 4.90 10.30 15.63
N ASN A 168 4.87 11.59 15.83
CA ASN A 168 5.23 12.22 17.12
C ASN A 168 4.13 12.02 18.17
#